data_09848c658facfd84da3e354bef27edc4
#
_entry.id   09848c658facfd84da3e354bef27edc4
#
_cell.length_a   1.000
_cell.length_b   1.000
_cell.length_c   1.000
_cell.angle_alpha   90.00
_cell.angle_beta   90.00
_cell.angle_gamma   90.00
#
_symmetry.space_group_name_H-M   'P 1'
#
loop_
_entity.id
_entity.type
_entity.pdbx_description
1 polymer ?
#
loop_
_entity_poly.entity_id
_entity_poly.type
_entity_poly.pdbx_seq_one_letter_code
_entity_poly.pdbx_strand_id
1 'polypeptide(L)'
;TAPSAGLFSSMVDGYESVLLPENLESMTPADYRAIAPQAVSNACGKMIYGTSWSFVTVMRTEDMGKMAEGDTVSLRFQNGLNRDITMTVSSISKEEGGQKVVVLSTDSYLNLTTLLRHQNAQIIFNSYSGLRVPRSAVRILTETVTDEDGTELTEKTTGVYCLWGAAARFKPVDIVWQEDSYILVTPAEGATSTRTLRAGDEVITAAEDLYDGKVINR
;
A
#
# COMPACT_ATOMS: atom_id res chain seq x y z
N THR A 1 -36.10 9.62 23.63
CA THR A 1 -35.00 8.78 24.13
C THR A 1 -34.61 7.82 23.02
N ALA A 2 -33.33 7.68 22.74
CA ALA A 2 -32.85 6.68 21.79
C ALA A 2 -33.17 5.28 22.33
N PRO A 3 -33.60 4.34 21.46
CA PRO A 3 -33.98 2.99 21.91
C PRO A 3 -32.73 2.15 22.28
N SER A 4 -31.58 2.48 21.77
CA SER A 4 -30.30 1.83 22.09
C SER A 4 -29.11 2.77 21.87
N ALA A 5 -27.93 2.36 22.34
CA ALA A 5 -26.70 3.12 22.11
C ALA A 5 -26.30 3.05 20.62
N GLY A 6 -25.86 4.17 20.06
CA GLY A 6 -25.44 4.30 18.66
C GLY A 6 -24.92 5.69 18.37
N LEU A 7 -24.37 5.87 17.17
CA LEU A 7 -23.92 7.17 16.68
C LEU A 7 -25.06 7.85 15.92
N PHE A 8 -25.41 9.07 16.33
CA PHE A 8 -26.43 9.85 15.63
C PHE A 8 -25.78 10.66 14.49
N SER A 9 -26.39 10.59 13.32
CA SER A 9 -26.02 11.43 12.17
C SER A 9 -27.25 12.22 11.72
N SER A 10 -27.07 13.53 11.52
CA SER A 10 -28.14 14.41 11.00
C SER A 10 -28.34 14.26 9.48
N MET A 11 -27.43 13.57 8.79
CA MET A 11 -27.56 13.35 7.34
C MET A 11 -28.43 12.12 7.08
N VAL A 12 -29.55 12.36 6.40
CA VAL A 12 -30.43 11.36 5.82
C VAL A 12 -30.59 11.73 4.36
N ASP A 13 -30.11 10.89 3.48
CA ASP A 13 -29.97 11.18 2.06
C ASP A 13 -30.70 10.17 1.15
N GLY A 14 -31.46 9.27 1.75
CA GLY A 14 -32.30 8.28 1.05
C GLY A 14 -31.55 7.02 0.59
N TYR A 15 -30.28 6.86 0.94
CA TYR A 15 -29.54 5.64 0.64
C TYR A 15 -29.59 4.61 1.79
N GLU A 16 -30.17 4.96 2.92
CA GLU A 16 -30.20 4.15 4.13
C GLU A 16 -30.93 2.81 3.95
N SER A 17 -31.93 2.78 3.06
CA SER A 17 -32.69 1.57 2.72
C SER A 17 -32.17 0.83 1.49
N VAL A 18 -31.24 1.43 0.76
CA VAL A 18 -30.70 0.88 -0.49
C VAL A 18 -29.34 0.23 -0.27
N LEU A 19 -28.46 0.90 0.48
CA LEU A 19 -27.11 0.43 0.78
C LEU A 19 -27.10 -0.27 2.12
N LEU A 20 -27.70 -1.47 2.17
CA LEU A 20 -27.70 -2.32 3.36
C LEU A 20 -26.48 -3.26 3.31
N PRO A 21 -25.82 -3.51 4.45
CA PRO A 21 -24.64 -4.37 4.49
C PRO A 21 -24.83 -5.74 3.84
N GLU A 22 -26.00 -6.36 4.04
CA GLU A 22 -26.37 -7.66 3.47
C GLU A 22 -26.44 -7.69 1.95
N ASN A 23 -26.65 -6.53 1.31
CA ASN A 23 -26.74 -6.42 -0.15
C ASN A 23 -25.38 -6.15 -0.81
N LEU A 24 -24.38 -5.72 -0.05
CA LEU A 24 -23.09 -5.29 -0.59
C LEU A 24 -22.29 -6.46 -1.17
N GLU A 25 -22.31 -7.63 -0.51
CA GLU A 25 -21.54 -8.81 -0.93
C GLU A 25 -22.00 -9.41 -2.26
N SER A 26 -23.29 -9.25 -2.60
CA SER A 26 -23.88 -9.77 -3.82
C SER A 26 -24.03 -8.72 -4.92
N MET A 27 -23.62 -7.48 -4.67
CA MET A 27 -23.80 -6.35 -5.59
C MET A 27 -23.01 -6.53 -6.88
N THR A 28 -23.68 -6.39 -8.01
CA THR A 28 -23.06 -6.39 -9.35
C THR A 28 -22.71 -4.99 -9.82
N PRO A 29 -21.85 -4.83 -10.85
CA PRO A 29 -21.61 -3.53 -11.49
C PRO A 29 -22.88 -2.86 -12.02
N ALA A 30 -23.86 -3.64 -12.48
CA ALA A 30 -25.16 -3.11 -12.93
C ALA A 30 -25.97 -2.57 -11.75
N ASP A 31 -26.04 -3.31 -10.64
CA ASP A 31 -26.72 -2.87 -9.42
C ASP A 31 -26.11 -1.59 -8.87
N TYR A 32 -24.78 -1.50 -8.83
CA TYR A 32 -24.07 -0.30 -8.38
C TYR A 32 -24.45 0.95 -9.19
N ARG A 33 -24.56 0.81 -10.53
CA ARG A 33 -24.96 1.94 -11.40
C ARG A 33 -26.45 2.30 -11.26
N ALA A 34 -27.26 1.34 -10.83
CA ALA A 34 -28.69 1.54 -10.60
C ALA A 34 -29.01 2.13 -9.22
N ILE A 35 -28.01 2.31 -8.35
CA ILE A 35 -28.19 2.88 -7.01
C ILE A 35 -28.76 4.30 -7.15
N ALA A 36 -29.94 4.52 -6.58
CA ALA A 36 -30.59 5.81 -6.51
C ALA A 36 -31.19 6.02 -5.11
N PRO A 37 -31.17 7.25 -4.59
CA PRO A 37 -31.75 7.53 -3.31
C PRO A 37 -33.26 7.37 -3.34
N GLN A 38 -33.84 6.88 -2.24
CA GLN A 38 -35.28 6.82 -2.05
C GLN A 38 -35.75 8.04 -1.26
N ALA A 39 -36.94 8.54 -1.59
CA ALA A 39 -37.49 9.70 -0.89
C ALA A 39 -37.72 9.36 0.60
N VAL A 40 -37.12 10.12 1.48
CA VAL A 40 -37.31 10.01 2.93
C VAL A 40 -38.06 11.24 3.40
N SER A 41 -39.26 11.04 3.96
CA SER A 41 -40.04 12.13 4.54
C SER A 41 -39.98 12.11 6.08
N ASN A 42 -39.89 13.29 6.67
CA ASN A 42 -39.99 13.51 8.13
C ASN A 42 -38.86 12.87 8.98
N ALA A 43 -37.67 12.56 8.39
CA ALA A 43 -36.54 12.11 9.15
C ALA A 43 -35.70 13.32 9.60
N CYS A 44 -35.38 13.38 10.89
CA CYS A 44 -34.49 14.41 11.47
C CYS A 44 -33.05 13.93 11.57
N GLY A 45 -32.76 12.67 11.24
CA GLY A 45 -31.47 12.03 11.34
C GLY A 45 -31.59 10.51 11.35
N LYS A 46 -30.46 9.84 11.40
CA LYS A 46 -30.34 8.37 11.51
C LYS A 46 -29.49 7.95 12.68
N MET A 47 -29.80 6.79 13.23
CA MET A 47 -28.97 6.12 14.22
C MET A 47 -28.15 5.04 13.53
N ILE A 48 -26.84 5.07 13.72
CA ILE A 48 -25.89 4.09 13.22
C ILE A 48 -25.56 3.15 14.37
N TYR A 49 -25.87 1.88 14.18
CA TYR A 49 -25.58 0.81 15.12
C TYR A 49 -24.38 0.03 14.62
N GLY A 50 -23.43 -0.26 15.49
CA GLY A 50 -22.19 -0.91 15.12
C GLY A 50 -21.02 0.05 14.98
N THR A 51 -19.86 -0.49 14.67
CA THR A 51 -18.57 0.24 14.61
C THR A 51 -17.96 0.27 13.23
N SER A 52 -18.41 -0.62 12.35
CA SER A 52 -17.85 -0.75 10.99
C SER A 52 -18.64 0.05 9.95
N TRP A 53 -17.93 0.43 8.90
CA TRP A 53 -18.52 1.05 7.70
C TRP A 53 -17.81 0.53 6.46
N SER A 54 -18.47 0.66 5.31
CA SER A 54 -17.95 0.16 4.05
C SER A 54 -17.85 1.27 3.01
N PHE A 55 -16.82 1.18 2.17
CA PHE A 55 -16.66 1.95 0.94
C PHE A 55 -16.85 1.00 -0.24
N VAL A 56 -17.82 1.31 -1.10
CA VAL A 56 -18.14 0.50 -2.27
C VAL A 56 -17.78 1.26 -3.52
N THR A 57 -17.10 0.60 -4.43
CA THR A 57 -16.69 1.21 -5.72
C THR A 57 -16.70 0.19 -6.84
N VAL A 58 -16.77 0.68 -8.09
CA VAL A 58 -16.56 -0.14 -9.28
C VAL A 58 -15.18 0.13 -9.83
N MET A 59 -14.42 -0.93 -10.08
CA MET A 59 -13.08 -0.87 -10.65
C MET A 59 -13.01 -1.66 -11.95
N ARG A 60 -12.15 -1.24 -12.89
CA ARG A 60 -11.80 -2.07 -14.04
C ARG A 60 -10.94 -3.23 -13.56
N THR A 61 -11.18 -4.41 -14.12
CA THR A 61 -10.44 -5.62 -13.74
C THR A 61 -8.92 -5.45 -13.95
N GLU A 62 -8.51 -4.73 -15.00
CA GLU A 62 -7.11 -4.44 -15.29
C GLU A 62 -6.41 -3.55 -14.24
N ASP A 63 -7.16 -2.69 -13.55
CA ASP A 63 -6.64 -1.78 -12.51
C ASP A 63 -6.54 -2.44 -11.14
N MET A 64 -7.14 -3.61 -10.95
CA MET A 64 -7.18 -4.30 -9.65
C MET A 64 -5.87 -4.98 -9.28
N GLY A 65 -4.98 -5.21 -10.25
CA GLY A 65 -3.73 -5.93 -10.03
C GLY A 65 -3.95 -7.33 -9.45
N LYS A 66 -3.33 -7.61 -8.30
CA LYS A 66 -3.44 -8.88 -7.57
C LYS A 66 -4.36 -8.81 -6.34
N MET A 67 -5.22 -7.78 -6.26
CA MET A 67 -6.11 -7.60 -5.11
C MET A 67 -7.06 -8.80 -4.94
N ALA A 68 -7.14 -9.32 -3.74
CA ALA A 68 -8.00 -10.42 -3.34
C ALA A 68 -8.82 -10.07 -2.10
N GLU A 69 -9.88 -10.81 -1.86
CA GLU A 69 -10.66 -10.72 -0.62
C GLU A 69 -9.76 -11.06 0.59
N GLY A 70 -9.88 -10.27 1.64
CA GLY A 70 -9.04 -10.33 2.83
C GLY A 70 -7.78 -9.47 2.78
N ASP A 71 -7.40 -8.94 1.61
CA ASP A 71 -6.26 -8.03 1.51
C ASP A 71 -6.51 -6.71 2.23
N THR A 72 -5.42 -6.10 2.67
CA THR A 72 -5.45 -4.78 3.30
C THR A 72 -4.98 -3.73 2.30
N VAL A 73 -5.76 -2.68 2.13
CA VAL A 73 -5.46 -1.54 1.26
C VAL A 73 -5.55 -0.23 2.04
N SER A 74 -4.90 0.82 1.56
CA SER A 74 -5.07 2.17 2.09
C SER A 74 -5.97 2.99 1.17
N LEU A 75 -7.01 3.59 1.73
CA LEU A 75 -7.94 4.46 1.02
C LEU A 75 -7.64 5.93 1.37
N ARG A 76 -7.39 6.74 0.36
CA ARG A 76 -7.20 8.19 0.47
C ARG A 76 -8.33 8.93 -0.20
N PHE A 77 -9.11 9.66 0.58
CA PHE A 77 -10.16 10.52 0.03
C PHE A 77 -9.57 11.81 -0.51
N GLN A 78 -10.12 12.31 -1.62
CA GLN A 78 -9.72 13.61 -2.16
C GLN A 78 -10.22 14.77 -1.30
N ASN A 79 -11.38 14.60 -0.65
CA ASN A 79 -12.00 15.61 0.19
C ASN A 79 -12.55 14.98 1.48
N GLY A 80 -12.66 15.78 2.53
CA GLY A 80 -13.34 15.40 3.78
C GLY A 80 -12.47 14.72 4.82
N LEU A 81 -11.47 13.94 4.44
CA LEU A 81 -10.54 13.28 5.35
C LEU A 81 -9.11 13.45 4.85
N ASN A 82 -8.29 14.15 5.63
CA ASN A 82 -6.90 14.42 5.28
C ASN A 82 -5.96 13.34 5.86
N ARG A 83 -6.30 12.08 5.63
CA ARG A 83 -5.50 10.92 6.06
C ARG A 83 -5.82 9.67 5.26
N ASP A 84 -4.88 8.76 5.22
CA ASP A 84 -5.08 7.44 4.65
C ASP A 84 -5.80 6.55 5.67
N ILE A 85 -6.80 5.80 5.20
CA ILE A 85 -7.57 4.87 6.03
C ILE A 85 -7.24 3.46 5.59
N THR A 86 -6.77 2.66 6.52
CA THR A 86 -6.57 1.23 6.28
C THR A 86 -7.91 0.51 6.26
N MET A 87 -8.18 -0.20 5.16
CA MET A 87 -9.41 -0.95 4.96
C MET A 87 -9.11 -2.38 4.50
N THR A 88 -9.99 -3.29 4.82
CA THR A 88 -9.93 -4.68 4.36
C THR A 88 -10.85 -4.86 3.16
N VAL A 89 -10.42 -5.58 2.14
CA VAL A 89 -11.25 -6.00 1.01
C VAL A 89 -12.24 -7.05 1.51
N SER A 90 -13.49 -6.67 1.72
CA SER A 90 -14.52 -7.56 2.25
C SER A 90 -15.10 -8.46 1.17
N SER A 91 -15.33 -7.93 -0.02
CA SER A 91 -15.79 -8.73 -1.16
C SER A 91 -15.40 -8.13 -2.49
N ILE A 92 -15.30 -8.98 -3.50
CA ILE A 92 -15.07 -8.64 -4.90
C ILE A 92 -16.13 -9.37 -5.73
N SER A 93 -16.95 -8.62 -6.46
CA SER A 93 -18.01 -9.22 -7.30
C SER A 93 -17.44 -10.02 -8.47
N LYS A 94 -18.31 -10.79 -9.12
CA LYS A 94 -18.02 -11.33 -10.44
C LYS A 94 -17.82 -10.21 -11.45
N GLU A 95 -17.01 -10.50 -12.46
CA GLU A 95 -16.75 -9.55 -13.52
C GLU A 95 -17.97 -9.39 -14.43
N GLU A 96 -18.31 -8.15 -14.75
CA GLU A 96 -19.35 -7.78 -15.69
C GLU A 96 -18.85 -6.60 -16.54
N GLY A 97 -18.72 -6.82 -17.84
CA GLY A 97 -18.25 -5.79 -18.77
C GLY A 97 -16.84 -5.26 -18.48
N GLY A 98 -15.93 -6.11 -18.03
CA GLY A 98 -14.55 -5.73 -17.67
C GLY A 98 -14.45 -4.98 -16.35
N GLN A 99 -15.51 -4.99 -15.53
CA GLN A 99 -15.57 -4.28 -14.25
C GLN A 99 -16.04 -5.20 -13.13
N LYS A 100 -15.63 -4.88 -11.91
CA LYS A 100 -16.03 -5.54 -10.67
C LYS A 100 -16.39 -4.51 -9.60
N VAL A 101 -17.35 -4.86 -8.76
CA VAL A 101 -17.61 -4.12 -7.52
C VAL A 101 -16.61 -4.59 -6.48
N VAL A 102 -16.02 -3.65 -5.78
CA VAL A 102 -15.13 -3.88 -4.65
C VAL A 102 -15.73 -3.24 -3.41
N VAL A 103 -15.87 -4.03 -2.36
CA VAL A 103 -16.32 -3.57 -1.05
C VAL A 103 -15.15 -3.58 -0.10
N LEU A 104 -14.83 -2.40 0.42
CA LEU A 104 -13.79 -2.20 1.43
C LEU A 104 -14.45 -1.89 2.76
N SER A 105 -14.02 -2.49 3.86
CA SER A 105 -14.56 -2.27 5.20
C SER A 105 -13.50 -1.93 6.23
N THR A 106 -13.89 -1.17 7.24
CA THR A 106 -13.07 -0.84 8.41
C THR A 106 -13.97 -0.45 9.59
N ASP A 107 -13.43 -0.55 10.78
CA ASP A 107 -14.03 -0.04 12.02
C ASP A 107 -13.46 1.31 12.46
N SER A 108 -12.48 1.81 11.72
CA SER A 108 -11.77 3.04 12.04
C SER A 108 -12.50 4.28 11.52
N TYR A 109 -12.50 5.34 12.31
CA TYR A 109 -12.97 6.69 11.91
C TYR A 109 -14.45 6.79 11.50
N LEU A 110 -15.33 5.88 11.94
CA LEU A 110 -16.78 5.93 11.64
C LEU A 110 -17.38 7.31 11.92
N ASN A 111 -17.02 7.92 13.04
CA ASN A 111 -17.51 9.23 13.44
C ASN A 111 -17.17 10.38 12.48
N LEU A 112 -16.10 10.23 11.69
CA LEU A 112 -15.67 11.22 10.69
C LEU A 112 -16.29 10.99 9.32
N THR A 113 -16.83 9.79 9.08
CA THR A 113 -17.36 9.39 7.76
C THR A 113 -18.88 9.50 7.66
N THR A 114 -19.58 9.70 8.76
CA THR A 114 -21.07 9.71 8.82
C THR A 114 -21.75 10.73 7.92
N LEU A 115 -21.05 11.81 7.56
CA LEU A 115 -21.54 12.86 6.65
C LEU A 115 -21.03 12.71 5.22
N LEU A 116 -20.21 11.69 4.97
CA LEU A 116 -19.67 11.41 3.63
C LEU A 116 -20.57 10.41 2.93
N ARG A 117 -20.85 10.64 1.63
CA ARG A 117 -21.61 9.71 0.79
C ARG A 117 -20.88 9.40 -0.50
N HIS A 118 -20.89 10.28 -1.44
CA HIS A 118 -20.17 10.12 -2.69
C HIS A 118 -18.79 10.74 -2.55
N GLN A 119 -17.76 9.92 -2.60
CA GLN A 119 -16.38 10.38 -2.46
C GLN A 119 -15.51 9.82 -3.58
N ASN A 120 -14.67 10.70 -4.13
CA ASN A 120 -13.56 10.26 -4.95
C ASN A 120 -12.43 9.84 -4.03
N ALA A 121 -11.92 8.64 -4.24
CA ALA A 121 -10.85 8.09 -3.43
C ALA A 121 -9.79 7.42 -4.31
N GLN A 122 -8.57 7.42 -3.81
CA GLN A 122 -7.46 6.67 -4.35
C GLN A 122 -7.26 5.42 -3.49
N ILE A 123 -7.25 4.26 -4.12
CA ILE A 123 -6.91 3.00 -3.47
C ILE A 123 -5.42 2.75 -3.67
N ILE A 124 -4.70 2.59 -2.56
CA ILE A 124 -3.26 2.34 -2.53
C ILE A 124 -3.08 0.89 -2.10
N PHE A 125 -2.68 0.03 -3.06
CA PHE A 125 -2.56 -1.41 -2.84
C PHE A 125 -1.30 -1.78 -2.06
N ASN A 126 -0.18 -1.12 -2.40
CA ASN A 126 1.11 -1.38 -1.78
C ASN A 126 1.81 -0.04 -1.52
N SER A 127 2.41 0.06 -0.35
CA SER A 127 3.29 1.16 0.01
C SER A 127 4.65 0.58 0.35
N TYR A 128 5.65 0.93 -0.45
CA TYR A 128 7.03 0.52 -0.21
C TYR A 128 7.81 1.68 0.37
N SER A 129 8.60 1.41 1.38
CA SER A 129 9.49 2.37 2.02
C SER A 129 10.93 1.90 1.88
N GLY A 130 11.83 2.79 1.49
CA GLY A 130 13.23 2.46 1.31
C GLY A 130 14.03 3.61 0.73
N LEU A 131 15.32 3.36 0.48
CA LEU A 131 16.23 4.28 -0.18
C LEU A 131 16.20 4.03 -1.68
N ARG A 132 16.03 5.10 -2.45
CA ARG A 132 16.04 5.03 -3.90
C ARG A 132 17.47 5.09 -4.42
N VAL A 133 17.89 4.03 -5.12
CA VAL A 133 19.20 3.95 -5.75
C VAL A 133 19.07 3.74 -7.26
N PRO A 134 19.96 4.29 -8.10
CA PRO A 134 19.97 3.98 -9.52
C PRO A 134 20.18 2.49 -9.75
N ARG A 135 19.46 1.90 -10.70
CA ARG A 135 19.59 0.47 -11.02
C ARG A 135 21.05 0.12 -11.43
N SER A 136 21.72 1.03 -12.11
CA SER A 136 23.13 0.88 -12.52
C SER A 136 24.11 0.83 -11.36
N ALA A 137 23.72 1.21 -10.16
CA ALA A 137 24.58 1.19 -8.97
C ALA A 137 24.53 -0.14 -8.20
N VAL A 138 23.49 -0.95 -8.42
CA VAL A 138 23.33 -2.21 -7.70
C VAL A 138 24.31 -3.24 -8.26
N ARG A 139 25.02 -3.90 -7.35
CA ARG A 139 26.01 -4.94 -7.64
C ARG A 139 25.71 -6.19 -6.84
N ILE A 140 26.12 -7.32 -7.37
CA ILE A 140 26.11 -8.60 -6.67
C ILE A 140 27.57 -8.94 -6.36
N LEU A 141 27.91 -8.96 -5.08
CA LEU A 141 29.19 -9.45 -4.61
C LEU A 141 29.09 -10.95 -4.42
N THR A 142 30.03 -11.67 -4.98
CA THR A 142 30.13 -13.13 -4.83
C THR A 142 31.37 -13.43 -4.00
N GLU A 143 31.19 -13.98 -2.81
CA GLU A 143 32.27 -14.37 -1.91
C GLU A 143 32.24 -15.87 -1.69
N THR A 144 33.43 -16.50 -1.66
CA THR A 144 33.53 -17.90 -1.25
C THR A 144 33.81 -17.94 0.24
N VAL A 145 32.89 -18.49 1.00
CA VAL A 145 32.98 -18.67 2.45
C VAL A 145 33.19 -20.17 2.71
N THR A 146 34.15 -20.49 3.58
CA THR A 146 34.35 -21.87 4.03
C THR A 146 33.52 -22.08 5.30
N ASP A 147 32.65 -23.06 5.27
CA ASP A 147 31.81 -23.47 6.41
C ASP A 147 32.66 -24.17 7.49
N GLU A 148 32.07 -24.38 8.67
CA GLU A 148 32.72 -25.06 9.81
C GLU A 148 33.18 -26.49 9.47
N ASP A 149 32.55 -27.12 8.49
CA ASP A 149 32.86 -28.45 7.97
C ASP A 149 33.95 -28.46 6.87
N GLY A 150 34.52 -27.27 6.51
CA GLY A 150 35.52 -27.13 5.47
C GLY A 150 34.97 -27.12 4.04
N THR A 151 33.66 -27.02 3.87
CA THR A 151 33.01 -26.94 2.55
C THR A 151 33.03 -25.50 2.05
N GLU A 152 33.48 -25.29 0.83
CA GLU A 152 33.42 -23.99 0.16
C GLU A 152 31.98 -23.68 -0.30
N LEU A 153 31.37 -22.64 0.28
CA LEU A 153 30.07 -22.12 -0.10
C LEU A 153 30.23 -20.79 -0.83
N THR A 154 29.52 -20.64 -1.91
CA THR A 154 29.47 -19.36 -2.65
C THR A 154 28.28 -18.53 -2.15
N GLU A 155 28.54 -17.46 -1.46
CA GLU A 155 27.54 -16.52 -0.99
C GLU A 155 27.42 -15.33 -1.95
N LYS A 156 26.18 -14.97 -2.31
CA LYS A 156 25.87 -13.83 -3.17
C LYS A 156 25.16 -12.75 -2.36
N THR A 157 25.80 -11.62 -2.19
CA THR A 157 25.26 -10.48 -1.47
C THR A 157 24.94 -9.35 -2.44
N THR A 158 23.70 -8.87 -2.43
CA THR A 158 23.30 -7.69 -3.19
C THR A 158 23.67 -6.43 -2.40
N GLY A 159 24.20 -5.42 -3.11
CA GLY A 159 24.57 -4.18 -2.44
C GLY A 159 24.91 -3.05 -3.42
N VAL A 160 25.33 -1.94 -2.85
CA VAL A 160 25.80 -0.76 -3.57
C VAL A 160 27.15 -0.34 -3.05
N TYR A 161 28.00 0.20 -3.93
CA TYR A 161 29.22 0.87 -3.49
C TYR A 161 28.94 2.35 -3.22
N CYS A 162 29.30 2.82 -2.05
CA CYS A 162 29.21 4.23 -1.68
C CYS A 162 30.61 4.82 -1.48
N LEU A 163 30.72 6.11 -1.78
CA LEU A 163 31.96 6.84 -1.51
C LEU A 163 32.10 7.10 0.00
N TRP A 164 33.18 6.64 0.60
CA TRP A 164 33.57 6.88 1.97
C TRP A 164 34.92 7.57 2.02
N GLY A 165 34.92 8.90 2.20
CA GLY A 165 36.12 9.71 1.94
C GLY A 165 36.49 9.68 0.45
N ALA A 166 37.65 9.10 0.12
CA ALA A 166 38.09 8.90 -1.26
C ALA A 166 38.00 7.44 -1.73
N ALA A 167 37.45 6.53 -0.94
CA ALA A 167 37.43 5.10 -1.23
C ALA A 167 36.01 4.56 -1.39
N ALA A 168 35.84 3.55 -2.23
CA ALA A 168 34.59 2.80 -2.37
C ALA A 168 34.39 1.89 -1.17
N ARG A 169 33.16 1.81 -0.67
CA ARG A 169 32.75 0.90 0.39
C ARG A 169 31.46 0.19 0.01
N PHE A 170 31.49 -1.14 0.06
CA PHE A 170 30.32 -1.96 -0.22
C PHE A 170 29.34 -1.89 0.95
N LYS A 171 28.08 -1.62 0.63
CA LYS A 171 26.96 -1.61 1.58
C LYS A 171 25.92 -2.60 1.13
N PRO A 172 25.70 -3.70 1.88
CA PRO A 172 24.71 -4.70 1.56
C PRO A 172 23.29 -4.12 1.71
N VAL A 173 22.40 -4.51 0.80
CA VAL A 173 21.02 -4.05 0.75
C VAL A 173 20.07 -5.16 0.32
N ASP A 174 18.83 -5.07 0.82
CA ASP A 174 17.70 -5.89 0.38
C ASP A 174 16.84 -5.09 -0.59
N ILE A 175 16.44 -5.74 -1.68
CA ILE A 175 15.62 -5.10 -2.71
C ILE A 175 14.15 -5.18 -2.27
N VAL A 176 13.50 -4.02 -2.14
CA VAL A 176 12.08 -3.90 -1.78
C VAL A 176 11.21 -3.78 -3.03
N TRP A 177 11.66 -3.00 -4.02
CA TRP A 177 10.94 -2.75 -5.27
C TRP A 177 11.91 -2.41 -6.41
N GLN A 178 11.54 -2.76 -7.65
CA GLN A 178 12.34 -2.49 -8.85
C GLN A 178 11.52 -1.78 -9.90
N GLU A 179 12.12 -0.74 -10.46
CA GLU A 179 11.68 0.00 -11.64
C GLU A 179 12.75 -0.02 -12.71
N ASP A 180 12.43 0.43 -13.92
CA ASP A 180 13.39 0.41 -15.04
C ASP A 180 14.64 1.25 -14.77
N SER A 181 14.51 2.40 -14.11
CA SER A 181 15.58 3.36 -13.88
C SER A 181 16.17 3.32 -12.47
N TYR A 182 15.43 2.83 -11.49
CA TYR A 182 15.85 2.80 -10.09
C TYR A 182 15.35 1.54 -9.36
N ILE A 183 15.97 1.28 -8.22
CA ILE A 183 15.61 0.21 -7.29
C ILE A 183 15.38 0.84 -5.91
N LEU A 184 14.33 0.43 -5.22
CA LEU A 184 14.08 0.78 -3.84
C LEU A 184 14.68 -0.32 -2.96
N VAL A 185 15.56 0.09 -2.05
CA VAL A 185 16.31 -0.83 -1.21
C VAL A 185 16.21 -0.45 0.27
N THR A 186 16.35 -1.43 1.13
CA THR A 186 16.59 -1.25 2.57
C THR A 186 17.99 -1.75 2.92
N PRO A 187 18.64 -1.22 3.96
CA PRO A 187 19.88 -1.81 4.46
C PRO A 187 19.64 -3.29 4.81
N ALA A 188 20.58 -4.15 4.43
CA ALA A 188 20.46 -5.57 4.76
C ALA A 188 20.46 -5.79 6.27
N GLU A 189 19.73 -6.79 6.74
CA GLU A 189 19.68 -7.17 8.14
C GLU A 189 21.06 -7.60 8.63
N GLY A 190 21.47 -7.16 9.82
CA GLY A 190 22.77 -7.45 10.38
C GLY A 190 23.93 -6.62 9.83
N ALA A 191 23.71 -5.69 8.91
CA ALA A 191 24.76 -4.80 8.42
C ALA A 191 25.35 -3.95 9.55
N THR A 192 26.69 -3.92 9.65
CA THR A 192 27.39 -3.09 10.64
C THR A 192 27.09 -1.60 10.40
N SER A 193 27.19 -0.76 11.45
CA SER A 193 26.88 0.67 11.37
C SER A 193 27.64 1.44 10.28
N THR A 194 28.84 0.96 9.93
CA THR A 194 29.68 1.54 8.87
C THR A 194 29.33 1.05 7.46
N ARG A 195 28.62 -0.08 7.37
CA ARG A 195 28.13 -0.68 6.10
C ARG A 195 26.64 -0.51 5.88
N THR A 196 25.93 0.13 6.81
CA THR A 196 24.50 0.48 6.64
C THR A 196 24.37 1.59 5.62
N LEU A 197 23.53 1.38 4.59
CA LEU A 197 23.16 2.42 3.62
C LEU A 197 22.25 3.45 4.28
N ARG A 198 22.54 4.73 4.06
CA ARG A 198 21.77 5.85 4.65
C ARG A 198 21.38 6.88 3.59
N ALA A 199 20.34 7.63 3.87
CA ALA A 199 19.98 8.77 3.05
C ALA A 199 21.13 9.80 3.05
N GLY A 200 21.52 10.25 1.85
CA GLY A 200 22.66 11.16 1.64
C GLY A 200 23.99 10.49 1.34
N ASP A 201 24.07 9.15 1.38
CA ASP A 201 25.27 8.46 0.90
C ASP A 201 25.46 8.67 -0.61
N GLU A 202 26.68 8.98 -1.01
CA GLU A 202 27.06 9.09 -2.43
C GLU A 202 27.26 7.70 -3.04
N VAL A 203 26.32 7.27 -3.87
CA VAL A 203 26.33 5.95 -4.51
C VAL A 203 27.09 6.01 -5.83
N ILE A 204 28.01 5.07 -6.04
CA ILE A 204 28.84 4.98 -7.23
C ILE A 204 28.07 4.24 -8.32
N THR A 205 27.77 4.92 -9.42
CA THR A 205 26.96 4.38 -10.53
C THR A 205 27.77 3.86 -11.69
N ALA A 206 28.92 4.49 -11.97
CA ALA A 206 29.74 4.26 -13.16
C ALA A 206 31.21 4.08 -12.76
N ALA A 207 31.58 2.88 -12.34
CA ALA A 207 32.97 2.48 -12.19
C ALA A 207 33.07 0.98 -12.42
N GLU A 208 34.13 0.57 -13.13
CA GLU A 208 34.46 -0.84 -13.35
C GLU A 208 35.37 -1.35 -12.21
N ASP A 209 35.30 -2.66 -11.98
CA ASP A 209 36.17 -3.37 -11.02
C ASP A 209 36.12 -2.76 -9.59
N LEU A 210 34.93 -2.44 -9.09
CA LEU A 210 34.75 -1.94 -7.74
C LEU A 210 35.03 -3.04 -6.70
N TYR A 211 35.83 -2.69 -5.70
CA TYR A 211 36.05 -3.50 -4.49
C TYR A 211 36.16 -2.59 -3.27
N ASP A 212 35.99 -3.16 -2.09
CA ASP A 212 36.08 -2.41 -0.81
C ASP A 212 37.48 -1.78 -0.66
N GLY A 213 37.54 -0.48 -0.48
CA GLY A 213 38.76 0.28 -0.35
C GLY A 213 39.36 0.82 -1.67
N LYS A 214 38.74 0.54 -2.83
CA LYS A 214 39.22 1.12 -4.11
C LYS A 214 39.14 2.65 -4.06
N VAL A 215 40.26 3.32 -4.31
CA VAL A 215 40.31 4.78 -4.40
C VAL A 215 39.62 5.24 -5.69
N ILE A 216 38.68 6.15 -5.53
CA ILE A 216 37.90 6.73 -6.61
C ILE A 216 38.42 8.15 -6.86
N ASN A 217 39.03 8.37 -8.03
CA ASN A 217 39.41 9.70 -8.48
C ASN A 217 38.17 10.35 -9.11
N ARG A 218 37.78 11.52 -8.63
CA ARG A 218 36.69 12.34 -9.22
C ARG A 218 37.13 13.00 -10.50
#